data_97f17e02ec7691eef0231511166392f5
#
_entry.id   97f17e02ec7691eef0231511166392f5
#
_cell.length_a   1.000
_cell.length_b   1.000
_cell.length_c   1.000
_cell.angle_alpha   90.00
_cell.angle_beta   90.00
_cell.angle_gamma   90.00
#
_symmetry.space_group_name_H-M   'P 1'
#
loop_
_entity.id
_entity.type
_entity.pdbx_description
1 polymer ?
#
loop_
_entity_poly.entity_id
_entity_poly.type
_entity_poly.pdbx_seq_one_letter_code
_entity_poly.pdbx_strand_id
1 'polypeptide(L)'
;SLQSLFWNQLFLPGKDRLNESSLRQFNVNLQSSGTTTPVSLHQGNMDFVWNADKQNGTIGQTTVSYRSQQHGNSTLTWLYSNFTTVGVKSFPAKQSFTFTTTATRQKQTVQATLDMDEVTTKDNWEVNSTVSSKYKKIETKDILAKIMTL
;
A
#
# COMPACT_ATOMS: atom_id res chain seq x y z
N SER A 1 1.37 -8.69 -2.55
CA SER A 1 -0.05 -8.87 -2.85
C SER A 1 -0.92 -7.82 -2.14
N LEU A 2 -2.16 -7.64 -2.59
CA LEU A 2 -3.12 -6.74 -1.95
C LEU A 2 -3.38 -7.12 -0.49
N GLN A 3 -3.46 -8.42 -0.22
CA GLN A 3 -3.61 -8.93 1.15
C GLN A 3 -2.45 -8.49 2.06
N SER A 4 -1.22 -8.51 1.56
CA SER A 4 -0.05 -8.05 2.32
C SER A 4 -0.08 -6.55 2.59
N LEU A 5 -0.52 -5.74 1.63
CA LEU A 5 -0.76 -4.31 1.84
C LEU A 5 -1.79 -4.07 2.94
N PHE A 6 -2.92 -4.77 2.87
CA PHE A 6 -3.99 -4.65 3.85
C PHE A 6 -3.57 -5.08 5.26
N TRP A 7 -2.78 -6.16 5.37
CA TRP A 7 -2.25 -6.65 6.64
C TRP A 7 -0.98 -5.94 7.12
N ASN A 8 -0.57 -4.85 6.46
CA ASN A 8 0.60 -4.08 6.86
C ASN A 8 1.90 -4.91 6.86
N GLN A 9 2.13 -5.63 5.77
CA GLN A 9 3.26 -6.54 5.66
C GLN A 9 4.13 -6.24 4.44
N LEU A 10 5.42 -6.51 4.56
CA LEU A 10 6.31 -6.58 3.42
C LEU A 10 5.88 -7.75 2.50
N PHE A 11 6.05 -7.56 1.21
CA PHE A 11 5.81 -8.63 0.24
C PHE A 11 6.78 -8.55 -0.94
N LEU A 12 6.98 -9.69 -1.57
CA LEU A 12 7.68 -9.80 -2.84
C LEU A 12 6.67 -10.20 -3.92
N PRO A 13 6.52 -9.43 -5.00
CA PRO A 13 5.60 -9.78 -6.07
C PRO A 13 5.85 -11.19 -6.61
N GLY A 14 4.80 -11.96 -6.78
CA GLY A 14 4.90 -13.35 -7.25
C GLY A 14 5.30 -14.38 -6.19
N LYS A 15 5.43 -13.98 -4.94
CA LYS A 15 5.72 -14.89 -3.82
C LYS A 15 4.62 -14.82 -2.76
N ASP A 16 4.18 -15.98 -2.29
CA ASP A 16 3.17 -16.05 -1.24
C ASP A 16 3.79 -15.86 0.16
N ARG A 17 5.05 -16.21 0.32
CA ARG A 17 5.78 -16.08 1.59
C ARG A 17 7.19 -15.57 1.35
N LEU A 18 7.71 -14.81 2.31
CA LEU A 18 9.10 -14.40 2.35
C LEU A 18 9.94 -15.48 3.07
N ASN A 19 11.10 -15.75 2.51
CA ASN A 19 12.14 -16.58 3.12
C ASN A 19 13.44 -15.77 3.20
N GLU A 20 14.50 -16.35 3.78
CA GLU A 20 15.78 -15.65 3.93
C GLU A 20 16.35 -15.13 2.59
N SER A 21 16.23 -15.92 1.53
CA SER A 21 16.69 -15.50 0.20
C SER A 21 15.88 -14.35 -0.37
N SER A 22 14.56 -14.32 -0.09
CA SER A 22 13.67 -13.22 -0.47
C SER A 22 14.02 -11.94 0.27
N LEU A 23 14.33 -12.04 1.57
CA LEU A 23 14.67 -10.87 2.40
C LEU A 23 15.93 -10.15 1.92
N ARG A 24 16.87 -10.85 1.30
CA ARG A 24 18.09 -10.26 0.72
C ARG A 24 17.82 -9.32 -0.47
N GLN A 25 16.65 -9.38 -1.07
CA GLN A 25 16.27 -8.52 -2.20
C GLN A 25 15.82 -7.13 -1.74
N PHE A 26 15.48 -6.99 -0.46
CA PHE A 26 15.09 -5.71 0.12
C PHE A 26 16.31 -4.90 0.54
N ASN A 27 16.24 -3.59 0.32
CA ASN A 27 17.23 -2.63 0.81
C ASN A 27 16.68 -1.91 2.03
N VAL A 28 17.39 -1.97 3.15
CA VAL A 28 16.99 -1.34 4.41
C VAL A 28 17.93 -0.17 4.70
N ASN A 29 17.39 1.05 4.74
CA ASN A 29 18.17 2.23 5.07
C ASN A 29 18.24 2.43 6.59
N LEU A 30 19.21 1.79 7.23
CA LEU A 30 19.44 1.88 8.69
C LEU A 30 19.96 3.23 9.14
N GLN A 31 20.50 4.04 8.23
CA GLN A 31 21.06 5.37 8.54
C GLN A 31 20.04 6.49 8.37
N SER A 32 18.79 6.18 8.09
CA SER A 32 17.75 7.20 7.97
C SER A 32 17.60 7.98 9.28
N SER A 33 17.52 9.30 9.17
CA SER A 33 17.17 10.16 10.30
C SER A 33 15.67 10.08 10.59
N GLY A 34 15.28 10.32 11.86
CA GLY A 34 13.87 10.32 12.25
C GLY A 34 13.39 9.00 12.84
N THR A 35 12.08 8.83 12.86
CA THR A 35 11.38 7.74 13.57
C THR A 35 11.10 6.52 12.70
N THR A 36 11.33 6.61 11.39
CA THR A 36 11.06 5.54 10.44
C THR A 36 12.31 5.07 9.72
N THR A 37 12.31 3.78 9.36
CA THR A 37 13.34 3.17 8.51
C THR A 37 12.69 2.80 7.17
N PRO A 38 13.14 3.40 6.05
CA PRO A 38 12.69 2.99 4.72
C PRO A 38 13.22 1.60 4.36
N VAL A 39 12.32 0.74 3.92
CA VAL A 39 12.63 -0.55 3.30
C VAL A 39 12.21 -0.46 1.85
N SER A 40 13.09 -0.76 0.92
CA SER A 40 12.80 -0.64 -0.52
C SER A 40 13.06 -1.92 -1.28
N LEU A 41 12.34 -2.07 -2.38
CA LEU A 41 12.49 -3.16 -3.34
C LEU A 41 12.32 -2.58 -4.74
N HIS A 42 13.25 -2.91 -5.63
CA HIS A 42 13.14 -2.60 -7.05
C HIS A 42 12.94 -3.91 -7.84
N GLN A 43 11.93 -3.96 -8.67
CA GLN A 43 11.66 -5.12 -9.51
C GLN A 43 11.09 -4.68 -10.87
N GLY A 44 11.90 -4.83 -11.92
CA GLY A 44 11.49 -4.38 -13.25
C GLY A 44 11.22 -2.89 -13.31
N ASN A 45 10.01 -2.52 -13.69
CA ASN A 45 9.56 -1.12 -13.77
C ASN A 45 8.87 -0.65 -12.47
N MET A 46 8.94 -1.43 -11.40
CA MET A 46 8.26 -1.16 -10.15
C MET A 46 9.24 -0.89 -9.02
N ASP A 47 8.95 0.14 -8.25
CA ASP A 47 9.63 0.48 -7.01
C ASP A 47 8.64 0.40 -5.86
N PHE A 48 9.05 -0.27 -4.78
CA PHE A 48 8.29 -0.41 -3.54
C PHE A 48 9.07 0.24 -2.41
N VAL A 49 8.41 1.03 -1.58
CA VAL A 49 8.98 1.61 -0.37
C VAL A 49 8.01 1.44 0.78
N TRP A 50 8.47 0.84 1.86
CA TRP A 50 7.75 0.71 3.13
C TRP A 50 8.48 1.53 4.19
N ASN A 51 7.78 2.46 4.83
CA ASN A 51 8.33 3.23 5.95
C ASN A 51 7.93 2.56 7.27
N ALA A 52 8.85 1.82 7.85
CA ALA A 52 8.63 1.09 9.10
C ALA A 52 9.00 1.95 10.31
N ASP A 53 8.17 1.92 11.35
CA ASP A 53 8.47 2.56 12.62
C ASP A 53 9.65 1.85 13.31
N LYS A 54 10.63 2.62 13.78
CA LYS A 54 11.84 2.08 14.42
C LYS A 54 11.58 1.41 15.76
N GLN A 55 10.52 1.81 16.47
CA GLN A 55 10.22 1.29 17.79
C GLN A 55 9.45 -0.02 17.75
N ASN A 56 8.41 -0.11 16.89
CA ASN A 56 7.48 -1.24 16.90
C ASN A 56 7.43 -2.04 15.60
N GLY A 57 8.13 -1.58 14.55
CA GLY A 57 8.19 -2.27 13.26
C GLY A 57 6.92 -2.17 12.41
N THR A 58 5.89 -1.42 12.85
CA THR A 58 4.68 -1.22 12.03
C THR A 58 4.98 -0.31 10.85
N ILE A 59 4.31 -0.55 9.74
CA ILE A 59 4.46 0.24 8.52
C ILE A 59 3.45 1.38 8.55
N GLY A 60 3.93 2.63 8.55
CA GLY A 60 3.06 3.81 8.50
C GLY A 60 2.65 4.19 7.08
N GLN A 61 3.46 3.85 6.10
CA GLN A 61 3.21 4.16 4.70
C GLN A 61 3.88 3.14 3.79
N THR A 62 3.15 2.73 2.75
CA THR A 62 3.68 1.95 1.62
C THR A 62 3.47 2.74 0.34
N THR A 63 4.51 2.86 -0.47
CA THR A 63 4.45 3.50 -1.78
C THR A 63 4.86 2.48 -2.84
N VAL A 64 4.04 2.36 -3.88
CA VAL A 64 4.33 1.54 -5.05
C VAL A 64 4.32 2.44 -6.27
N SER A 65 5.43 2.48 -7.00
CA SER A 65 5.58 3.29 -8.22
C SER A 65 5.83 2.38 -9.41
N TYR A 66 5.12 2.63 -10.49
CA TYR A 66 5.33 2.01 -11.78
C TYR A 66 5.72 3.06 -12.80
N ARG A 67 6.78 2.82 -13.57
CA ARG A 67 7.26 3.74 -14.62
C ARG A 67 7.35 3.01 -15.94
N SER A 68 6.75 3.61 -16.95
CA SER A 68 6.81 3.11 -18.32
C SER A 68 6.84 4.26 -19.31
N GLN A 69 7.77 4.22 -20.24
CA GLN A 69 7.80 5.18 -21.35
C GLN A 69 6.61 5.01 -22.29
N GLN A 70 6.08 3.79 -22.42
CA GLN A 70 4.97 3.48 -23.32
C GLN A 70 3.60 3.68 -22.67
N HIS A 71 3.49 3.39 -21.37
CA HIS A 71 2.20 3.33 -20.65
C HIS A 71 2.04 4.40 -19.57
N GLY A 72 3.01 5.34 -19.45
CA GLY A 72 2.99 6.37 -18.43
C GLY A 72 3.39 5.86 -17.03
N ASN A 73 3.20 6.70 -16.04
CA ASN A 73 3.60 6.45 -14.66
C ASN A 73 2.38 6.30 -13.76
N SER A 74 2.47 5.40 -12.81
CA SER A 74 1.43 5.20 -11.80
C SER A 74 2.06 5.11 -10.42
N THR A 75 1.39 5.68 -9.42
CA THR A 75 1.83 5.65 -8.03
C THR A 75 0.66 5.33 -7.13
N LEU A 76 0.84 4.35 -6.26
CA LEU A 76 -0.05 4.01 -5.16
C LEU A 76 0.64 4.41 -3.85
N THR A 77 -0.02 5.24 -3.05
CA THR A 77 0.40 5.55 -1.67
C THR A 77 -0.64 5.02 -0.71
N TRP A 78 -0.21 4.16 0.22
CA TRP A 78 -1.07 3.54 1.22
C TRP A 78 -0.63 3.99 2.60
N LEU A 79 -1.53 4.65 3.33
CA LEU A 79 -1.29 5.17 4.66
C LEU A 79 -2.02 4.31 5.70
N TYR A 80 -1.37 4.07 6.82
CA TYR A 80 -1.87 3.24 7.91
C TYR A 80 -1.89 4.02 9.22
N SER A 81 -2.98 3.90 9.96
CA SER A 81 -3.12 4.52 11.28
C SER A 81 -4.11 3.73 12.15
N ASN A 82 -4.26 4.16 13.40
CA ASN A 82 -5.17 3.55 14.36
C ASN A 82 -4.93 2.05 14.52
N PHE A 83 -3.68 1.68 14.82
CA PHE A 83 -3.32 0.28 15.03
C PHE A 83 -4.04 -0.29 16.24
N THR A 84 -4.63 -1.46 16.05
CA THR A 84 -5.32 -2.24 17.08
C THR A 84 -4.78 -3.67 17.09
N THR A 85 -5.05 -4.41 18.16
CA THR A 85 -4.63 -5.79 18.25
C THR A 85 -5.72 -6.72 17.74
N VAL A 86 -5.37 -7.58 16.78
CA VAL A 86 -6.24 -8.66 16.28
C VAL A 86 -5.52 -9.97 16.53
N GLY A 87 -6.00 -10.73 17.52
CA GLY A 87 -5.25 -11.87 18.04
C GLY A 87 -3.92 -11.42 18.66
N VAL A 88 -2.79 -11.88 18.11
CA VAL A 88 -1.44 -11.49 18.54
C VAL A 88 -0.78 -10.46 17.59
N LYS A 89 -1.50 -10.02 16.56
CA LYS A 89 -0.97 -9.12 15.53
C LYS A 89 -1.52 -7.71 15.71
N SER A 90 -0.67 -6.73 15.43
CA SER A 90 -1.07 -5.33 15.26
C SER A 90 -1.70 -5.14 13.88
N PHE A 91 -2.87 -4.53 13.83
CA PHE A 91 -3.63 -4.29 12.61
C PHE A 91 -4.03 -2.81 12.51
N PRO A 92 -3.80 -2.15 11.36
CA PRO A 92 -4.19 -0.76 11.16
C PRO A 92 -5.70 -0.68 10.89
N ALA A 93 -6.45 -0.18 11.87
CA ALA A 93 -7.90 -0.03 11.77
C ALA A 93 -8.32 1.08 10.80
N LYS A 94 -7.44 2.04 10.52
CA LYS A 94 -7.65 3.07 9.52
C LYS A 94 -6.61 2.97 8.44
N GLN A 95 -7.08 2.84 7.20
CA GLN A 95 -6.24 2.77 6.02
C GLN A 95 -6.77 3.71 4.95
N SER A 96 -5.88 4.47 4.33
CA SER A 96 -6.23 5.28 3.19
C SER A 96 -5.23 5.06 2.06
N PHE A 97 -5.70 5.07 0.83
CA PHE A 97 -4.82 4.96 -0.31
C PHE A 97 -5.18 6.00 -1.37
N THR A 98 -4.14 6.45 -2.06
CA THR A 98 -4.21 7.35 -3.19
C THR A 98 -3.53 6.67 -4.37
N PHE A 99 -4.26 6.49 -5.45
CA PHE A 99 -3.72 5.99 -6.71
C PHE A 99 -3.73 7.12 -7.73
N THR A 100 -2.57 7.42 -8.32
CA THR A 100 -2.41 8.43 -9.36
C THR A 100 -1.78 7.78 -10.57
N THR A 101 -2.32 8.05 -11.75
CA THR A 101 -1.78 7.53 -13.01
C THR A 101 -1.75 8.60 -14.09
N THR A 102 -0.71 8.57 -14.94
CA THR A 102 -0.60 9.31 -16.18
C THR A 102 -0.66 8.40 -17.41
N ALA A 103 -1.09 7.15 -17.21
CA ALA A 103 -1.26 6.15 -18.29
C ALA A 103 -2.34 6.52 -19.30
N THR A 104 -3.21 7.46 -18.97
CA THR A 104 -4.18 8.07 -19.87
C THR A 104 -3.72 9.47 -20.28
N ARG A 105 -4.36 10.05 -21.30
CA ARG A 105 -4.03 11.42 -21.76
C ARG A 105 -4.17 12.49 -20.68
N GLN A 106 -4.94 12.19 -19.62
CA GLN A 106 -5.14 13.08 -18.47
C GLN A 106 -4.70 12.34 -17.19
N LYS A 107 -4.04 13.08 -16.28
CA LYS A 107 -3.71 12.60 -14.96
C LYS A 107 -4.99 12.23 -14.21
N GLN A 108 -5.09 11.01 -13.74
CA GLN A 108 -6.20 10.52 -12.92
C GLN A 108 -5.71 10.22 -11.51
N THR A 109 -6.49 10.62 -10.52
CA THR A 109 -6.23 10.34 -9.12
C THR A 109 -7.49 9.77 -8.46
N VAL A 110 -7.32 8.68 -7.73
CA VAL A 110 -8.38 8.05 -6.96
C VAL A 110 -7.93 7.93 -5.51
N GLN A 111 -8.81 8.31 -4.59
CA GLN A 111 -8.58 8.21 -3.15
C GLN A 111 -9.67 7.36 -2.51
N ALA A 112 -9.27 6.52 -1.56
CA ALA A 112 -10.21 5.75 -0.75
C ALA A 112 -9.69 5.66 0.69
N THR A 113 -10.63 5.62 1.63
CA THR A 113 -10.35 5.42 3.05
C THR A 113 -11.17 4.25 3.56
N LEU A 114 -10.50 3.32 4.25
CA LEU A 114 -11.10 2.23 4.99
C LEU A 114 -11.01 2.58 6.47
N ASP A 115 -12.16 2.66 7.12
CA ASP A 115 -12.25 2.92 8.56
C ASP A 115 -12.99 1.74 9.20
N MET A 116 -12.27 1.01 10.06
CA MET A 116 -12.74 -0.23 10.67
C MET A 116 -12.85 -0.03 12.17
N ASP A 117 -14.04 0.35 12.65
CA ASP A 117 -14.29 0.63 14.07
C ASP A 117 -14.16 -0.62 14.95
N GLU A 118 -14.54 -1.78 14.41
CA GLU A 118 -14.37 -3.08 15.08
C GLU A 118 -13.82 -4.10 14.10
N VAL A 119 -12.57 -4.53 14.32
CA VAL A 119 -12.01 -5.66 13.60
C VAL A 119 -12.38 -6.92 14.33
N THR A 120 -13.55 -7.45 14.03
CA THR A 120 -13.97 -8.79 14.42
C THR A 120 -13.80 -9.73 13.24
N THR A 121 -13.77 -11.03 13.47
CA THR A 121 -13.78 -12.06 12.42
C THR A 121 -15.07 -12.07 11.58
N LYS A 122 -15.99 -11.14 11.86
CA LYS A 122 -17.21 -10.89 11.09
C LYS A 122 -17.08 -9.54 10.39
N ASP A 123 -17.02 -9.61 9.10
CA ASP A 123 -16.77 -8.51 8.15
C ASP A 123 -17.76 -7.34 8.25
N ASN A 124 -17.45 -6.34 9.06
CA ASN A 124 -18.13 -5.05 9.03
C ASN A 124 -17.11 -3.95 8.72
N TRP A 125 -17.03 -3.57 7.45
CA TRP A 125 -16.21 -2.43 7.06
C TRP A 125 -17.05 -1.37 6.37
N GLU A 126 -16.76 -0.13 6.68
CA GLU A 126 -17.24 0.99 5.88
C GLU A 126 -16.12 1.44 4.93
N VAL A 127 -16.44 1.49 3.65
CA VAL A 127 -15.55 2.02 2.62
C VAL A 127 -16.07 3.37 2.18
N ASN A 128 -15.34 4.44 2.53
CA ASN A 128 -15.61 5.78 2.08
C ASN A 128 -14.66 6.14 0.95
N SER A 129 -15.16 6.29 -0.26
CA SER A 129 -14.37 6.75 -1.40
C SER A 129 -14.77 8.17 -1.77
N THR A 130 -13.75 9.04 -1.92
CA THR A 130 -13.96 10.42 -2.38
C THR A 130 -13.29 10.59 -3.74
N VAL A 131 -14.07 10.97 -4.73
CA VAL A 131 -13.57 11.27 -6.08
C VAL A 131 -13.78 12.75 -6.36
N SER A 132 -12.70 13.46 -6.71
CA SER A 132 -12.80 14.86 -7.11
C SER A 132 -13.59 15.00 -8.41
N SER A 133 -14.33 16.11 -8.58
CA SER A 133 -15.10 16.42 -9.80
C SER A 133 -14.27 16.47 -11.09
N LYS A 134 -12.95 16.60 -10.96
CA LYS A 134 -11.99 16.55 -12.09
C LYS A 134 -11.63 15.12 -12.53
N TYR A 135 -12.08 14.09 -11.81
CA TYR A 135 -11.67 12.70 -12.01
C TYR A 135 -12.86 11.85 -12.38
N LYS A 136 -12.61 10.82 -13.20
CA LYS A 136 -13.61 9.83 -13.56
C LYS A 136 -14.01 9.03 -12.31
N LYS A 137 -15.30 8.91 -12.04
CA LYS A 137 -15.81 8.08 -10.96
C LYS A 137 -15.48 6.61 -11.26
N ILE A 138 -14.62 6.01 -10.46
CA ILE A 138 -14.28 4.60 -10.51
C ILE A 138 -14.82 3.97 -9.22
N GLU A 139 -15.54 2.87 -9.33
CA GLU A 139 -16.02 2.17 -8.14
C GLU A 139 -14.87 1.51 -7.40
N THR A 140 -14.97 1.39 -6.08
CA THR A 140 -13.93 0.81 -5.21
C THR A 140 -13.51 -0.58 -5.66
N LYS A 141 -14.47 -1.40 -6.11
CA LYS A 141 -14.18 -2.74 -6.66
C LYS A 141 -13.27 -2.70 -7.88
N ASP A 142 -13.40 -1.68 -8.75
CA ASP A 142 -12.59 -1.55 -9.95
C ASP A 142 -11.16 -1.10 -9.62
N ILE A 143 -11.01 -0.26 -8.58
CA ILE A 143 -9.72 0.14 -8.04
C ILE A 143 -9.00 -1.07 -7.46
N LEU A 144 -9.68 -1.84 -6.63
CA LEU A 144 -9.14 -3.06 -6.04
C LEU A 144 -8.74 -4.08 -7.10
N ALA A 145 -9.56 -4.26 -8.15
CA ALA A 145 -9.24 -5.14 -9.26
C ALA A 145 -7.96 -4.69 -10.00
N LYS A 146 -7.77 -3.38 -10.24
CA LYS A 146 -6.55 -2.85 -10.86
C LYS A 146 -5.32 -3.02 -9.98
N ILE A 147 -5.44 -2.81 -8.68
CA ILE A 147 -4.35 -3.02 -7.71
C ILE A 147 -3.97 -4.50 -7.64
N MET A 148 -4.93 -5.40 -7.72
CA MET A 148 -4.69 -6.84 -7.71
C MET A 148 -3.96 -7.36 -8.95
N THR A 149 -3.97 -6.62 -10.04
CA THR A 149 -3.25 -6.96 -11.29
C THR A 149 -1.84 -6.36 -11.38
N LEU A 150 -1.45 -5.59 -10.37
CA LEU A 150 -0.09 -5.04 -10.27
C LEU A 150 0.97 -6.12 -9.94
#